data_a0e967b5d0bcfc04382bf38c4bea1ea1
#
_entry.id   a0e967b5d0bcfc04382bf38c4bea1ea1
#
_cell.length_a   1.000
_cell.length_b   1.000
_cell.length_c   1.000
_cell.angle_alpha   90.00
_cell.angle_beta   90.00
_cell.angle_gamma   90.00
#
_symmetry.space_group_name_H-M   'P 1'
#
loop_
_entity.id
_entity.type
_entity.pdbx_description
1 polymer ?
#
loop_
_entity_poly.entity_id
_entity_poly.type
_entity_poly.pdbx_seq_one_letter_code
_entity_poly.pdbx_strand_id
1 'polypeptide(L)'
;MDTPIRLRLYQYPYSPYCIPIELALRHSGLAYDLVNLHTADPTPIVQLTKGEYYMAPVIEDLFSHEVIFDKSPSGDDVPRYIDNLAPLMRLFPTEVEGLHRIFLHYIENECESHGFKVCDVYRDNWIKTDIERGLHRRHKERKFGLGCLEEWTRNVNQLIESFHHAIQPFEQILADRPFLTGERPIYADYALCGVIGNFLFPGNTALPENCLMLEAWYTKMRAGNFRTQLDDVQLASQDQFGERADQYGKSHILADVSDVEKAVGSLKFRPGTNALDIATGNGHTAIYLAEKGFHVTASDITPAMLQEAARLAAEKGVKIDFKEHPAEKLPYADNTFGLVTCRVAAHHFSAPEAFIRETARVLKTYGYLVLIDGTVPDDHVEANKWMNEVEKLRDPSHVRLITPGFWKKWCQDCGLTVTSTQVESFKQPDLNWYFNVANTPPENRKKVLEMLAKAPSTARELFKIGQEEGKIIWYWRRLTLIAGKI
;
A
#
# COMPACT_ATOMS: atom_id res chain seq x y z
N MET A 1 7.35 20.79 -3.81
CA MET A 1 6.47 20.93 -5.00
C MET A 1 5.27 20.06 -4.73
N ASP A 2 4.08 20.62 -4.84
CA ASP A 2 2.85 19.86 -4.63
C ASP A 2 2.79 18.72 -5.63
N THR A 3 2.43 17.53 -5.17
CA THR A 3 2.23 16.36 -6.04
C THR A 3 1.17 16.75 -7.08
N PRO A 4 1.44 16.60 -8.39
CA PRO A 4 0.46 16.98 -9.41
C PRO A 4 -0.83 16.18 -9.20
N ILE A 5 -1.97 16.86 -9.24
CA ILE A 5 -3.28 16.24 -9.12
C ILE A 5 -3.48 15.30 -10.29
N ARG A 6 -3.78 14.04 -9.97
CA ARG A 6 -4.02 13.00 -10.96
C ARG A 6 -5.49 12.79 -11.24
N LEU A 7 -6.31 12.75 -10.21
CA LEU A 7 -7.72 12.38 -10.33
C LEU A 7 -8.62 13.55 -9.95
N ARG A 8 -9.80 13.61 -10.55
CA ARG A 8 -10.86 14.53 -10.16
C ARG A 8 -12.14 13.75 -9.94
N LEU A 9 -12.68 13.81 -8.71
CA LEU A 9 -13.92 13.14 -8.32
C LEU A 9 -15.09 14.14 -8.42
N TYR A 10 -16.07 13.81 -9.26
CA TYR A 10 -17.35 14.49 -9.31
C TYR A 10 -18.34 13.77 -8.40
N GLN A 11 -18.87 14.48 -7.39
CA GLN A 11 -19.64 13.85 -6.33
C GLN A 11 -20.79 14.69 -5.79
N TYR A 12 -21.72 14.01 -5.10
CA TYR A 12 -22.65 14.60 -4.14
C TYR A 12 -22.15 14.23 -2.72
N PRO A 13 -21.79 15.20 -1.86
CA PRO A 13 -21.15 14.92 -0.55
C PRO A 13 -22.00 14.08 0.42
N TYR A 14 -23.30 14.03 0.20
CA TYR A 14 -24.26 13.25 1.00
C TYR A 14 -24.54 11.85 0.42
N SER A 15 -24.10 11.56 -0.81
CA SER A 15 -24.45 10.33 -1.50
C SER A 15 -23.79 9.11 -0.85
N PRO A 16 -24.58 8.05 -0.55
CA PRO A 16 -24.04 6.80 -0.01
C PRO A 16 -23.05 6.11 -0.96
N TYR A 17 -23.08 6.46 -2.25
CA TYR A 17 -22.18 5.93 -3.28
C TYR A 17 -20.94 6.81 -3.52
N CYS A 18 -21.01 8.11 -3.22
CA CYS A 18 -19.85 9.02 -3.37
C CYS A 18 -18.93 9.00 -2.15
N ILE A 19 -19.49 8.92 -0.94
CA ILE A 19 -18.72 8.87 0.31
C ILE A 19 -17.67 7.74 0.31
N PRO A 20 -17.99 6.49 -0.08
CA PRO A 20 -17.00 5.42 -0.15
C PRO A 20 -15.87 5.70 -1.14
N ILE A 21 -16.16 6.32 -2.26
CA ILE A 21 -15.16 6.65 -3.28
C ILE A 21 -14.21 7.75 -2.79
N GLU A 22 -14.73 8.83 -2.18
CA GLU A 22 -13.89 9.86 -1.57
C GLU A 22 -13.00 9.28 -0.45
N LEU A 23 -13.55 8.42 0.40
CA LEU A 23 -12.77 7.74 1.43
C LEU A 23 -11.69 6.84 0.84
N ALA A 24 -12.01 6.06 -0.19
CA ALA A 24 -11.04 5.20 -0.86
C ALA A 24 -9.91 6.03 -1.48
N LEU A 25 -10.21 7.14 -2.16
CA LEU A 25 -9.19 8.06 -2.69
C LEU A 25 -8.32 8.65 -1.58
N ARG A 26 -8.91 9.10 -0.48
CA ARG A 26 -8.18 9.63 0.68
C ARG A 26 -7.22 8.61 1.27
N HIS A 27 -7.65 7.36 1.37
CA HIS A 27 -6.84 6.27 1.93
C HIS A 27 -5.78 5.76 0.94
N SER A 28 -6.03 5.86 -0.36
CA SER A 28 -5.09 5.41 -1.40
C SER A 28 -3.79 6.22 -1.45
N GLY A 29 -3.84 7.48 -0.98
CA GLY A 29 -2.72 8.42 -1.12
C GLY A 29 -2.55 9.00 -2.53
N LEU A 30 -3.45 8.67 -3.47
CA LEU A 30 -3.49 9.30 -4.79
C LEU A 30 -3.85 10.78 -4.64
N ALA A 31 -3.18 11.63 -5.41
CA ALA A 31 -3.51 13.06 -5.44
C ALA A 31 -4.80 13.29 -6.23
N TYR A 32 -5.80 13.90 -5.61
CA TYR A 32 -7.10 14.14 -6.23
C TYR A 32 -7.71 15.48 -5.86
N ASP A 33 -8.61 15.98 -6.76
CA ASP A 33 -9.50 17.10 -6.54
C ASP A 33 -10.94 16.65 -6.35
N LEU A 34 -11.74 17.47 -5.65
CA LEU A 34 -13.18 17.27 -5.48
C LEU A 34 -13.98 18.33 -6.25
N VAL A 35 -14.94 17.85 -7.05
CA VAL A 35 -15.98 18.67 -7.65
C VAL A 35 -17.31 18.29 -7.02
N ASN A 36 -17.74 19.10 -6.06
CA ASN A 36 -19.05 18.92 -5.44
C ASN A 36 -20.15 19.45 -6.39
N LEU A 37 -21.01 18.56 -6.80
CA LEU A 37 -22.09 18.85 -7.73
C LEU A 37 -23.29 19.49 -7.01
N HIS A 38 -24.02 20.33 -7.72
CA HIS A 38 -25.32 20.80 -7.28
C HIS A 38 -26.34 19.66 -7.32
N THR A 39 -27.13 19.52 -6.30
CA THR A 39 -28.08 18.40 -6.07
C THR A 39 -29.02 18.11 -7.24
N ALA A 40 -29.30 19.09 -8.07
CA ALA A 40 -30.24 18.95 -9.15
C ALA A 40 -29.64 19.19 -10.54
N ASP A 41 -28.32 19.37 -10.63
CA ASP A 41 -27.65 19.66 -11.90
C ASP A 41 -26.66 18.54 -12.30
N PRO A 42 -27.07 17.57 -13.13
CA PRO A 42 -26.20 16.54 -13.67
C PRO A 42 -25.38 17.04 -14.87
N THR A 43 -25.55 18.29 -15.32
CA THR A 43 -24.93 18.83 -16.54
C THR A 43 -23.40 18.59 -16.59
N PRO A 44 -22.63 18.82 -15.51
CA PRO A 44 -21.19 18.58 -15.56
C PRO A 44 -20.85 17.12 -15.89
N ILE A 45 -21.59 16.16 -15.30
CA ILE A 45 -21.37 14.71 -15.58
C ILE A 45 -21.80 14.39 -17.03
N VAL A 46 -22.95 14.86 -17.45
CA VAL A 46 -23.48 14.62 -18.81
C VAL A 46 -22.51 15.14 -19.86
N GLN A 47 -21.92 16.32 -19.66
CA GLN A 47 -20.91 16.88 -20.56
C GLN A 47 -19.63 16.06 -20.54
N LEU A 48 -19.13 15.70 -19.36
CA LEU A 48 -17.89 14.91 -19.18
C LEU A 48 -18.01 13.52 -19.83
N THR A 49 -19.15 12.87 -19.65
CA THR A 49 -19.44 11.53 -20.19
C THR A 49 -20.03 11.55 -21.60
N LYS A 50 -20.10 12.72 -22.24
CA LYS A 50 -20.70 12.89 -23.59
C LYS A 50 -22.12 12.36 -23.72
N GLY A 51 -22.89 12.43 -22.63
CA GLY A 51 -24.27 12.00 -22.56
C GLY A 51 -24.48 10.53 -22.23
N GLU A 52 -23.43 9.76 -22.00
CA GLU A 52 -23.52 8.33 -21.65
C GLU A 52 -23.98 8.10 -20.21
N TYR A 53 -23.72 9.05 -19.30
CA TYR A 53 -24.00 8.90 -17.87
C TYR A 53 -24.46 10.24 -17.26
N TYR A 54 -25.20 10.19 -16.13
CA TYR A 54 -25.75 11.39 -15.48
C TYR A 54 -25.74 11.30 -13.95
N MET A 55 -25.18 10.24 -13.37
CA MET A 55 -25.12 10.01 -11.92
C MET A 55 -23.69 10.18 -11.40
N ALA A 56 -23.53 10.33 -10.10
CA ALA A 56 -22.26 10.35 -9.41
C ALA A 56 -22.15 9.09 -8.52
N PRO A 57 -20.92 8.59 -8.26
CA PRO A 57 -19.62 9.22 -8.53
C PRO A 57 -19.13 9.06 -9.97
N VAL A 58 -18.30 10.01 -10.44
CA VAL A 58 -17.53 9.90 -11.69
C VAL A 58 -16.12 10.38 -11.41
N ILE A 59 -15.12 9.66 -11.93
CA ILE A 59 -13.71 10.04 -11.86
C ILE A 59 -13.20 10.42 -13.24
N GLU A 60 -12.50 11.56 -13.34
CA GLU A 60 -11.69 11.95 -14.48
C GLU A 60 -10.21 11.72 -14.11
N ASP A 61 -9.51 10.83 -14.83
CA ASP A 61 -8.05 10.70 -14.71
C ASP A 61 -7.38 11.71 -15.63
N LEU A 62 -6.76 12.73 -15.04
CA LEU A 62 -6.13 13.84 -15.75
C LEU A 62 -4.83 13.43 -16.47
N PHE A 63 -4.30 12.23 -16.18
CA PHE A 63 -3.09 11.72 -16.80
C PHE A 63 -3.39 10.83 -18.01
N SER A 64 -4.37 9.93 -17.89
CA SER A 64 -4.81 9.05 -18.99
C SER A 64 -5.87 9.70 -19.88
N HIS A 65 -6.52 10.78 -19.39
CA HIS A 65 -7.69 11.42 -20.00
C HIS A 65 -8.92 10.50 -20.09
N GLU A 66 -8.96 9.48 -19.24
CA GLU A 66 -10.12 8.59 -19.13
C GLU A 66 -11.17 9.15 -18.18
N VAL A 67 -12.43 8.86 -18.50
CA VAL A 67 -13.60 9.18 -17.66
C VAL A 67 -14.21 7.86 -17.20
N ILE A 68 -14.18 7.64 -15.89
CA ILE A 68 -14.59 6.40 -15.25
C ILE A 68 -15.92 6.61 -14.52
N PHE A 69 -16.89 5.79 -14.84
CA PHE A 69 -18.22 5.72 -14.21
C PHE A 69 -18.75 4.30 -14.32
N ASP A 70 -19.76 3.96 -13.55
CA ASP A 70 -20.28 2.60 -13.51
C ASP A 70 -21.03 2.23 -14.79
N LYS A 71 -20.45 1.35 -15.58
CA LYS A 71 -20.98 0.77 -16.83
C LYS A 71 -21.40 -0.68 -16.64
N SER A 72 -20.73 -1.37 -15.74
CA SER A 72 -20.98 -2.78 -15.42
C SER A 72 -22.28 -2.93 -14.64
N PRO A 73 -22.97 -4.09 -14.78
CA PRO A 73 -24.15 -4.39 -13.94
C PRO A 73 -23.82 -4.48 -12.44
N SER A 74 -22.57 -4.67 -12.07
CA SER A 74 -22.13 -4.74 -10.68
C SER A 74 -22.00 -3.36 -10.02
N GLY A 75 -21.91 -2.26 -10.82
CA GLY A 75 -21.80 -0.89 -10.29
C GLY A 75 -20.52 -0.63 -9.49
N ASP A 76 -19.44 -1.35 -9.81
CA ASP A 76 -18.17 -1.27 -9.09
C ASP A 76 -16.98 -0.84 -9.96
N ASP A 77 -17.24 -0.27 -11.14
CA ASP A 77 -16.17 0.16 -12.07
C ASP A 77 -15.29 1.26 -11.47
N VAL A 78 -15.92 2.23 -10.78
CA VAL A 78 -15.20 3.35 -10.16
C VAL A 78 -14.27 2.88 -9.03
N PRO A 79 -14.71 2.10 -8.03
CA PRO A 79 -13.81 1.62 -6.98
C PRO A 79 -12.77 0.61 -7.50
N ARG A 80 -13.07 -0.20 -8.52
CA ARG A 80 -12.07 -1.06 -9.17
C ARG A 80 -10.98 -0.28 -9.88
N TYR A 81 -11.35 0.86 -10.48
CA TYR A 81 -10.35 1.74 -11.08
C TYR A 81 -9.36 2.27 -10.02
N ILE A 82 -9.87 2.68 -8.86
CA ILE A 82 -9.02 3.10 -7.73
C ILE A 82 -8.13 1.94 -7.25
N ASP A 83 -8.68 0.73 -7.11
CA ASP A 83 -7.94 -0.47 -6.71
C ASP A 83 -6.82 -0.80 -7.69
N ASN A 84 -7.07 -0.66 -9.00
CA ASN A 84 -6.04 -0.84 -10.03
C ASN A 84 -4.91 0.20 -9.96
N LEU A 85 -5.23 1.45 -9.61
CA LEU A 85 -4.23 2.52 -9.44
C LEU A 85 -3.49 2.43 -8.11
N ALA A 86 -4.13 1.89 -7.09
CA ALA A 86 -3.60 1.71 -5.75
C ALA A 86 -3.82 0.26 -5.28
N PRO A 87 -3.18 -0.74 -5.93
CA PRO A 87 -3.45 -2.17 -5.70
C PRO A 87 -3.13 -2.61 -4.26
N LEU A 88 -2.39 -1.80 -3.52
CA LEU A 88 -2.09 -2.03 -2.11
C LEU A 88 -3.31 -1.83 -1.20
N MET A 89 -4.38 -1.23 -1.69
CA MET A 89 -5.63 -1.09 -0.94
C MET A 89 -6.41 -2.40 -0.85
N ARG A 90 -6.26 -3.30 -1.84
CA ARG A 90 -7.02 -4.56 -1.94
C ARG A 90 -8.50 -4.37 -1.66
N LEU A 91 -9.12 -3.45 -2.35
CA LEU A 91 -10.56 -3.20 -2.18
C LEU A 91 -11.39 -4.44 -2.55
N PHE A 92 -10.88 -5.27 -3.46
CA PHE A 92 -11.56 -6.48 -3.97
C PHE A 92 -10.66 -7.74 -3.88
N PRO A 93 -10.33 -8.21 -2.67
CA PRO A 93 -9.49 -9.40 -2.51
C PRO A 93 -10.21 -10.66 -2.99
N THR A 94 -9.55 -11.43 -3.87
CA THR A 94 -10.14 -12.62 -4.51
C THR A 94 -10.49 -13.73 -3.53
N GLU A 95 -9.75 -13.85 -2.44
CA GLU A 95 -9.94 -14.86 -1.39
C GLU A 95 -11.24 -14.70 -0.60
N VAL A 96 -11.80 -13.49 -0.57
CA VAL A 96 -13.07 -13.21 0.13
C VAL A 96 -14.14 -12.64 -0.80
N GLU A 97 -13.98 -12.77 -2.13
CA GLU A 97 -14.89 -12.18 -3.11
C GLU A 97 -16.36 -12.58 -2.91
N GLY A 98 -16.62 -13.83 -2.60
CA GLY A 98 -17.98 -14.32 -2.35
C GLY A 98 -18.62 -13.66 -1.12
N LEU A 99 -17.87 -13.52 -0.03
CA LEU A 99 -18.31 -12.85 1.18
C LEU A 99 -18.47 -11.34 0.96
N HIS A 100 -17.54 -10.74 0.22
CA HIS A 100 -17.61 -9.33 -0.19
C HIS A 100 -18.92 -9.02 -0.92
N ARG A 101 -19.30 -9.84 -1.90
CA ARG A 101 -20.57 -9.70 -2.65
C ARG A 101 -21.80 -9.81 -1.77
N ILE A 102 -21.78 -10.73 -0.78
CA ILE A 102 -22.88 -10.88 0.19
C ILE A 102 -23.01 -9.61 1.02
N PHE A 103 -21.90 -9.06 1.53
CA PHE A 103 -21.91 -7.81 2.28
C PHE A 103 -22.42 -6.64 1.45
N LEU A 104 -21.93 -6.45 0.23
CA LEU A 104 -22.40 -5.38 -0.66
C LEU A 104 -23.89 -5.50 -0.91
N HIS A 105 -24.36 -6.69 -1.26
CA HIS A 105 -25.79 -6.93 -1.49
C HIS A 105 -26.64 -6.57 -0.27
N TYR A 106 -26.20 -6.97 0.93
CA TYR A 106 -26.91 -6.66 2.17
C TYR A 106 -26.88 -5.14 2.47
N ILE A 107 -25.73 -4.51 2.34
CA ILE A 107 -25.56 -3.07 2.60
C ILE A 107 -26.45 -2.24 1.66
N GLU A 108 -26.48 -2.56 0.38
CA GLU A 108 -27.22 -1.81 -0.63
C GLU A 108 -28.75 -2.06 -0.55
N ASN A 109 -29.18 -3.27 -0.27
CA ASN A 109 -30.60 -3.59 -0.29
C ASN A 109 -31.28 -3.44 1.08
N GLU A 110 -30.60 -3.78 2.16
CA GLU A 110 -31.20 -3.71 3.51
C GLU A 110 -30.85 -2.38 4.21
N CYS A 111 -29.58 -1.95 4.22
CA CYS A 111 -29.20 -0.76 4.96
C CYS A 111 -29.50 0.52 4.17
N GLU A 112 -29.01 0.62 2.92
CA GLU A 112 -29.17 1.83 2.10
C GLU A 112 -30.66 2.13 1.86
N SER A 113 -31.50 1.10 1.62
CA SER A 113 -32.91 1.25 1.35
C SER A 113 -33.68 2.04 2.42
N HIS A 114 -33.22 2.04 3.65
CA HIS A 114 -33.79 2.81 4.77
C HIS A 114 -33.00 4.13 5.00
N GLY A 115 -31.69 4.09 4.98
CA GLY A 115 -30.81 5.21 5.31
C GLY A 115 -31.02 6.43 4.41
N PHE A 116 -31.09 6.25 3.09
CA PHE A 116 -31.27 7.39 2.17
C PHE A 116 -32.64 8.05 2.31
N LYS A 117 -33.69 7.30 2.65
CA LYS A 117 -35.04 7.86 2.88
C LYS A 117 -35.04 8.79 4.09
N VAL A 118 -34.35 8.39 5.16
CA VAL A 118 -34.17 9.23 6.36
C VAL A 118 -33.40 10.49 6.00
N CYS A 119 -32.29 10.39 5.26
CA CYS A 119 -31.54 11.54 4.76
C CYS A 119 -32.45 12.50 3.96
N ASP A 120 -33.26 11.96 3.05
CA ASP A 120 -34.18 12.74 2.23
C ASP A 120 -35.32 13.42 3.01
N VAL A 121 -35.76 12.86 4.15
CA VAL A 121 -36.72 13.51 5.04
C VAL A 121 -36.16 14.84 5.56
N TYR A 122 -34.88 14.86 5.92
CA TYR A 122 -34.21 16.04 6.45
C TYR A 122 -33.49 16.89 5.39
N ARG A 123 -33.86 16.75 4.11
CA ARG A 123 -33.20 17.41 2.97
C ARG A 123 -33.10 18.93 3.07
N ASP A 124 -34.01 19.58 3.79
CA ASP A 124 -33.98 21.02 3.98
C ASP A 124 -32.76 21.52 4.77
N ASN A 125 -32.06 20.62 5.46
CA ASN A 125 -30.80 20.94 6.13
C ASN A 125 -29.66 21.23 5.14
N TRP A 126 -29.73 20.64 3.94
CA TRP A 126 -28.66 20.72 2.95
C TRP A 126 -29.10 21.21 1.56
N ILE A 127 -30.39 21.12 1.17
CA ILE A 127 -30.94 21.76 -0.02
C ILE A 127 -31.37 23.19 0.33
N LYS A 128 -30.78 24.20 -0.34
CA LYS A 128 -30.93 25.59 0.09
C LYS A 128 -31.96 26.38 -0.74
N THR A 129 -32.22 25.98 -1.98
CA THR A 129 -33.10 26.73 -2.89
C THR A 129 -34.41 25.99 -3.19
N ASP A 130 -35.48 26.74 -3.53
CA ASP A 130 -36.75 26.14 -3.90
C ASP A 130 -36.68 25.38 -5.22
N ILE A 131 -35.82 25.83 -6.13
CA ILE A 131 -35.59 25.16 -7.42
C ILE A 131 -34.98 23.77 -7.16
N GLU A 132 -33.93 23.69 -6.34
CA GLU A 132 -33.31 22.43 -5.98
C GLU A 132 -34.30 21.50 -5.26
N ARG A 133 -35.09 22.01 -4.33
CA ARG A 133 -36.15 21.24 -3.66
C ARG A 133 -37.14 20.65 -4.65
N GLY A 134 -37.60 21.47 -5.61
CA GLY A 134 -38.52 21.03 -6.66
C GLY A 134 -37.93 19.95 -7.57
N LEU A 135 -36.67 20.11 -8.00
CA LEU A 135 -36.00 19.16 -8.87
C LEU A 135 -35.69 17.85 -8.11
N HIS A 136 -35.25 17.95 -6.85
CA HIS A 136 -35.02 16.79 -5.98
C HIS A 136 -36.31 15.98 -5.75
N ARG A 137 -37.42 16.69 -5.39
CA ARG A 137 -38.74 16.09 -5.28
C ARG A 137 -39.12 15.32 -6.53
N ARG A 138 -39.06 16.00 -7.70
CA ARG A 138 -39.40 15.38 -8.98
C ARG A 138 -38.56 14.14 -9.27
N HIS A 139 -37.26 14.17 -8.96
CA HIS A 139 -36.39 13.02 -9.13
C HIS A 139 -36.83 11.83 -8.24
N LYS A 140 -37.13 12.09 -6.97
CA LYS A 140 -37.55 11.03 -6.02
C LYS A 140 -38.93 10.46 -6.35
N GLU A 141 -39.90 11.32 -6.63
CA GLU A 141 -41.28 10.92 -7.01
C GLU A 141 -41.29 10.11 -8.32
N ARG A 142 -40.41 10.43 -9.25
CA ARG A 142 -40.26 9.65 -10.48
C ARG A 142 -39.72 8.25 -10.25
N LYS A 143 -38.84 8.07 -9.26
CA LYS A 143 -38.22 6.77 -8.91
C LYS A 143 -39.07 5.96 -7.94
N PHE A 144 -39.72 6.60 -6.97
CA PHE A 144 -40.37 5.92 -5.84
C PHE A 144 -41.90 6.15 -5.74
N GLY A 145 -42.49 6.91 -6.68
CA GLY A 145 -43.91 7.22 -6.70
C GLY A 145 -44.22 8.59 -6.13
N LEU A 146 -45.35 9.17 -6.60
CA LEU A 146 -45.84 10.46 -6.14
C LEU A 146 -46.15 10.44 -4.65
N GLY A 147 -45.72 11.47 -3.90
CA GLY A 147 -45.96 11.59 -2.47
C GLY A 147 -45.02 10.77 -1.60
N CYS A 148 -43.99 10.15 -2.17
CA CYS A 148 -43.03 9.33 -1.41
C CYS A 148 -42.32 10.11 -0.29
N LEU A 149 -42.01 11.38 -0.48
CA LEU A 149 -41.35 12.21 0.52
C LEU A 149 -42.25 12.50 1.74
N GLU A 150 -43.54 12.72 1.53
CA GLU A 150 -44.54 12.89 2.58
C GLU A 150 -44.76 11.59 3.34
N GLU A 151 -44.77 10.46 2.64
CA GLU A 151 -44.85 9.13 3.24
C GLU A 151 -43.64 8.84 4.13
N TRP A 152 -42.43 9.08 3.63
CA TRP A 152 -41.20 8.89 4.42
C TRP A 152 -41.18 9.81 5.64
N THR A 153 -41.63 11.06 5.48
CA THR A 153 -41.72 12.02 6.62
C THR A 153 -42.68 11.50 7.69
N ARG A 154 -43.82 10.96 7.32
CA ARG A 154 -44.79 10.38 8.30
C ARG A 154 -44.23 9.15 9.01
N ASN A 155 -43.39 8.37 8.33
CA ASN A 155 -42.88 7.10 8.81
C ASN A 155 -41.41 7.17 9.26
N VAL A 156 -40.86 8.39 9.48
CA VAL A 156 -39.42 8.59 9.72
C VAL A 156 -38.89 7.80 10.88
N ASN A 157 -39.63 7.71 11.99
CA ASN A 157 -39.20 6.93 13.17
C ASN A 157 -39.09 5.43 12.82
N GLN A 158 -40.05 4.89 12.08
CA GLN A 158 -39.99 3.51 11.63
C GLN A 158 -38.81 3.26 10.68
N LEU A 159 -38.51 4.22 9.79
CA LEU A 159 -37.34 4.15 8.90
C LEU A 159 -36.05 4.15 9.69
N ILE A 160 -35.93 4.98 10.73
CA ILE A 160 -34.78 5.02 11.64
C ILE A 160 -34.62 3.68 12.37
N GLU A 161 -35.71 3.13 12.95
CA GLU A 161 -35.71 1.82 13.61
C GLU A 161 -35.31 0.69 12.66
N SER A 162 -35.84 0.73 11.43
CA SER A 162 -35.49 -0.25 10.40
C SER A 162 -34.01 -0.16 10.01
N PHE A 163 -33.48 1.05 9.85
CA PHE A 163 -32.05 1.25 9.60
C PHE A 163 -31.19 0.74 10.76
N HIS A 164 -31.57 1.09 12.00
CA HIS A 164 -30.87 0.61 13.20
C HIS A 164 -30.86 -0.92 13.28
N HIS A 165 -31.97 -1.56 12.93
CA HIS A 165 -32.07 -3.03 12.88
C HIS A 165 -31.15 -3.61 11.78
N ALA A 166 -31.15 -3.01 10.59
CA ALA A 166 -30.35 -3.46 9.48
C ALA A 166 -28.83 -3.38 9.73
N ILE A 167 -28.36 -2.39 10.50
CA ILE A 167 -26.92 -2.26 10.83
C ILE A 167 -26.49 -3.10 12.04
N GLN A 168 -27.40 -3.63 12.85
CA GLN A 168 -27.10 -4.39 14.05
C GLN A 168 -26.17 -5.61 13.84
N PRO A 169 -26.25 -6.39 12.74
CA PRO A 169 -25.32 -7.48 12.48
C PRO A 169 -23.85 -7.05 12.40
N PHE A 170 -23.58 -5.83 11.94
CA PHE A 170 -22.22 -5.33 11.84
C PHE A 170 -21.58 -5.04 13.20
N GLU A 171 -22.37 -4.65 14.22
CA GLU A 171 -21.90 -4.52 15.60
C GLU A 171 -21.28 -5.82 16.10
N GLN A 172 -21.95 -6.95 15.85
CA GLN A 172 -21.48 -8.27 16.26
C GLN A 172 -20.21 -8.69 15.51
N ILE A 173 -20.16 -8.41 14.20
CA ILE A 173 -18.99 -8.73 13.37
C ILE A 173 -17.78 -7.93 13.85
N LEU A 174 -17.94 -6.65 14.16
CA LEU A 174 -16.87 -5.74 14.54
C LEU A 174 -16.44 -5.89 16.01
N ALA A 175 -17.17 -6.64 16.82
CA ALA A 175 -16.76 -6.99 18.17
C ALA A 175 -15.51 -7.89 18.22
N ASP A 176 -15.35 -8.75 17.21
CA ASP A 176 -14.30 -9.76 17.16
C ASP A 176 -13.16 -9.43 16.16
N ARG A 177 -13.34 -8.38 15.35
CA ARG A 177 -12.38 -8.04 14.29
C ARG A 177 -12.42 -6.56 13.92
N PRO A 178 -11.30 -5.99 13.44
CA PRO A 178 -11.22 -4.56 13.13
C PRO A 178 -11.99 -4.10 11.89
N PHE A 179 -12.33 -5.01 10.96
CA PHE A 179 -13.08 -4.76 9.73
C PHE A 179 -13.96 -5.96 9.35
N LEU A 180 -14.87 -5.79 8.37
CA LEU A 180 -15.91 -6.79 8.05
C LEU A 180 -15.37 -8.19 7.72
N THR A 181 -14.20 -8.28 7.10
CA THR A 181 -13.61 -9.58 6.69
C THR A 181 -12.32 -9.93 7.41
N GLY A 182 -11.83 -9.11 8.34
CA GLY A 182 -10.61 -9.39 9.09
C GLY A 182 -9.78 -8.16 9.41
N GLU A 183 -8.47 -8.21 9.14
CA GLU A 183 -7.50 -7.19 9.58
C GLU A 183 -7.47 -5.93 8.71
N ARG A 184 -8.08 -5.96 7.52
CA ARG A 184 -8.06 -4.87 6.54
C ARG A 184 -9.44 -4.52 6.04
N PRO A 185 -9.69 -3.23 5.74
CA PRO A 185 -10.92 -2.83 5.08
C PRO A 185 -10.91 -3.30 3.63
N ILE A 186 -12.04 -3.83 3.19
CA ILE A 186 -12.35 -4.12 1.79
C ILE A 186 -13.42 -3.13 1.30
N TYR A 187 -13.76 -3.11 0.01
CA TYR A 187 -14.72 -2.11 -0.49
C TYR A 187 -16.08 -2.18 0.21
N ALA A 188 -16.52 -3.34 0.73
CA ALA A 188 -17.73 -3.43 1.55
C ALA A 188 -17.65 -2.59 2.84
N ASP A 189 -16.48 -2.44 3.46
CA ASP A 189 -16.29 -1.51 4.60
C ASP A 189 -16.53 -0.05 4.17
N TYR A 190 -16.01 0.34 3.01
CA TYR A 190 -16.24 1.68 2.47
C TYR A 190 -17.71 1.91 2.13
N ALA A 191 -18.39 0.92 1.53
CA ALA A 191 -19.81 1.00 1.21
C ALA A 191 -20.67 1.14 2.47
N LEU A 192 -20.41 0.35 3.52
CA LEU A 192 -21.09 0.50 4.81
C LEU A 192 -20.85 1.89 5.42
N CYS A 193 -19.61 2.37 5.36
CA CYS A 193 -19.28 3.72 5.82
C CYS A 193 -20.04 4.81 5.03
N GLY A 194 -20.25 4.60 3.72
CA GLY A 194 -21.03 5.46 2.85
C GLY A 194 -22.50 5.53 3.25
N VAL A 195 -23.10 4.38 3.50
CA VAL A 195 -24.52 4.28 3.91
C VAL A 195 -24.75 4.89 5.30
N ILE A 196 -23.87 4.62 6.27
CA ILE A 196 -23.91 5.27 7.59
C ILE A 196 -23.68 6.78 7.46
N GLY A 197 -22.72 7.19 6.65
CA GLY A 197 -22.43 8.59 6.40
C GLY A 197 -23.60 9.35 5.79
N ASN A 198 -24.34 8.75 4.86
CA ASN A 198 -25.57 9.30 4.32
C ASN A 198 -26.67 9.43 5.38
N PHE A 199 -26.89 8.40 6.19
CA PHE A 199 -27.86 8.44 7.29
C PHE A 199 -27.56 9.54 8.31
N LEU A 200 -26.29 9.75 8.65
CA LEU A 200 -25.85 10.77 9.62
C LEU A 200 -25.71 12.18 9.01
N PHE A 201 -25.70 12.31 7.67
CA PHE A 201 -25.39 13.56 6.98
C PHE A 201 -26.26 14.76 7.37
N PRO A 202 -27.58 14.62 7.57
CA PRO A 202 -28.43 15.74 7.96
C PRO A 202 -28.17 16.29 9.37
N GLY A 203 -27.51 15.51 10.24
CA GLY A 203 -27.25 15.89 11.64
C GLY A 203 -28.43 15.69 12.59
N ASN A 204 -29.53 15.06 12.14
CA ASN A 204 -30.72 14.81 12.95
C ASN A 204 -30.82 13.36 13.45
N THR A 205 -29.84 12.54 13.15
CA THR A 205 -29.81 11.11 13.46
C THR A 205 -28.52 10.75 14.16
N ALA A 206 -28.55 9.64 14.89
CA ALA A 206 -27.40 9.05 15.56
C ALA A 206 -27.41 7.53 15.37
N LEU A 207 -26.28 6.89 15.55
CA LEU A 207 -26.21 5.43 15.67
C LEU A 207 -26.85 4.98 16.98
N PRO A 208 -27.35 3.75 17.08
CA PRO A 208 -27.89 3.23 18.34
C PRO A 208 -26.86 3.21 19.45
N GLU A 209 -27.25 3.57 20.67
CA GLU A 209 -26.33 3.63 21.83
C GLU A 209 -25.66 2.27 22.14
N ASN A 210 -26.24 1.16 21.70
CA ASN A 210 -25.69 -0.18 21.88
C ASN A 210 -24.78 -0.63 20.72
N CYS A 211 -24.48 0.23 19.75
CA CYS A 211 -23.59 -0.04 18.62
C CYS A 211 -22.21 0.62 18.79
N LEU A 212 -21.55 0.35 19.90
CA LEU A 212 -20.27 0.97 20.25
C LEU A 212 -19.10 0.57 19.34
N MET A 213 -19.06 -0.69 18.91
CA MET A 213 -18.00 -1.18 18.01
C MET A 213 -18.17 -0.60 16.60
N LEU A 214 -19.40 -0.51 16.15
CA LEU A 214 -19.73 0.10 14.85
C LEU A 214 -19.42 1.61 14.86
N GLU A 215 -19.71 2.33 15.94
CA GLU A 215 -19.37 3.75 16.07
C GLU A 215 -17.85 3.98 16.09
N ALA A 216 -17.12 3.17 16.85
CA ALA A 216 -15.65 3.22 16.90
C ALA A 216 -15.04 2.89 15.53
N TRP A 217 -15.57 1.85 14.84
CA TRP A 217 -15.16 1.50 13.49
C TRP A 217 -15.47 2.62 12.48
N TYR A 218 -16.68 3.20 12.51
CA TYR A 218 -17.05 4.31 11.64
C TYR A 218 -16.13 5.51 11.82
N THR A 219 -15.84 5.85 13.07
CA THR A 219 -14.89 6.93 13.42
C THR A 219 -13.49 6.62 12.88
N LYS A 220 -13.03 5.38 13.03
CA LYS A 220 -11.77 4.90 12.49
C LYS A 220 -11.74 5.01 10.96
N MET A 221 -12.78 4.54 10.25
CA MET A 221 -12.91 4.66 8.80
C MET A 221 -12.86 6.11 8.33
N ARG A 222 -13.56 7.02 9.02
CA ARG A 222 -13.58 8.46 8.70
C ARG A 222 -12.27 9.17 8.97
N ALA A 223 -11.55 8.80 10.00
CA ALA A 223 -10.26 9.39 10.36
C ALA A 223 -9.14 9.08 9.35
N GLY A 224 -9.29 8.05 8.54
CA GLY A 224 -8.31 7.69 7.52
C GLY A 224 -6.97 7.20 8.06
N ASN A 225 -6.95 6.64 9.26
CA ASN A 225 -5.72 6.25 9.97
C ASN A 225 -5.28 4.80 9.66
N PHE A 226 -5.51 4.31 8.42
CA PHE A 226 -5.10 2.95 7.99
C PHE A 226 -3.63 2.87 7.56
N ARG A 227 -2.93 3.99 7.49
CA ARG A 227 -1.52 4.08 7.07
C ARG A 227 -0.52 3.42 8.03
N THR A 228 -0.98 2.79 9.11
CA THR A 228 -0.13 2.01 10.01
C THR A 228 -0.14 0.51 9.69
N GLN A 229 -0.98 0.06 8.75
CA GLN A 229 -1.00 -1.34 8.34
C GLN A 229 0.02 -1.57 7.22
N LEU A 230 0.65 -2.73 7.26
CA LEU A 230 1.49 -3.22 6.19
C LEU A 230 0.64 -3.35 4.91
N ASP A 231 1.18 -2.91 3.79
CA ASP A 231 0.56 -3.13 2.48
C ASP A 231 0.76 -4.58 2.02
N ASP A 232 0.13 -4.97 0.91
CA ASP A 232 0.18 -6.36 0.45
C ASP A 232 1.57 -6.83 0.05
N VAL A 233 2.39 -5.93 -0.45
CA VAL A 233 3.79 -6.22 -0.77
C VAL A 233 4.54 -6.49 0.52
N GLN A 234 4.33 -5.65 1.53
CA GLN A 234 4.91 -5.79 2.86
C GLN A 234 4.40 -7.06 3.56
N LEU A 235 3.10 -7.38 3.45
CA LEU A 235 2.54 -8.63 3.98
C LEU A 235 3.10 -9.86 3.25
N ALA A 236 3.16 -9.83 1.92
CA ALA A 236 3.77 -10.92 1.16
C ALA A 236 5.24 -11.13 1.54
N SER A 237 5.97 -10.03 1.84
CA SER A 237 7.33 -10.10 2.37
C SER A 237 7.35 -10.67 3.79
N GLN A 238 6.45 -10.22 4.66
CA GLN A 238 6.36 -10.73 6.04
C GLN A 238 6.04 -12.23 6.07
N ASP A 239 5.10 -12.70 5.26
CA ASP A 239 4.74 -14.12 5.13
C ASP A 239 5.92 -14.94 4.59
N GLN A 240 6.53 -14.47 3.47
CA GLN A 240 7.67 -15.14 2.83
C GLN A 240 8.85 -15.32 3.77
N PHE A 241 9.19 -14.31 4.55
CA PHE A 241 10.34 -14.33 5.45
C PHE A 241 10.00 -14.86 6.83
N GLY A 242 8.74 -14.78 7.28
CA GLY A 242 8.29 -15.25 8.58
C GLY A 242 8.45 -16.76 8.76
N GLU A 243 8.09 -17.54 7.74
CA GLU A 243 8.21 -19.01 7.76
C GLU A 243 9.64 -19.55 7.75
N ARG A 244 10.64 -18.67 7.55
CA ARG A 244 12.01 -19.09 7.20
C ARG A 244 13.11 -18.38 7.95
N ALA A 245 12.77 -17.58 8.93
CA ALA A 245 13.74 -16.79 9.68
C ALA A 245 14.97 -17.62 10.13
N ASP A 246 14.76 -18.86 10.58
CA ASP A 246 15.84 -19.75 11.02
C ASP A 246 16.72 -20.29 9.86
N GLN A 247 16.16 -20.47 8.66
CA GLN A 247 16.92 -20.93 7.48
C GLN A 247 17.82 -19.81 6.94
N TYR A 248 17.29 -18.58 6.92
CA TYR A 248 18.09 -17.41 6.55
C TYR A 248 19.24 -17.18 7.53
N GLY A 249 19.05 -17.39 8.84
CA GLY A 249 20.08 -17.28 9.86
C GLY A 249 21.26 -18.27 9.69
N LYS A 250 21.03 -19.41 9.04
CA LYS A 250 22.03 -20.41 8.72
C LYS A 250 22.76 -20.21 7.40
N SER A 251 22.39 -19.21 6.61
CA SER A 251 23.01 -18.95 5.30
C SER A 251 24.36 -18.25 5.43
N HIS A 252 25.45 -18.95 5.17
CA HIS A 252 26.81 -18.40 5.14
C HIS A 252 26.97 -17.24 4.16
N ILE A 253 26.19 -17.22 3.07
CA ILE A 253 26.26 -16.17 2.03
C ILE A 253 25.66 -14.87 2.53
N LEU A 254 24.55 -14.94 3.29
CA LEU A 254 23.91 -13.77 3.87
C LEU A 254 24.68 -13.26 5.10
N ALA A 255 25.37 -14.16 5.81
CA ALA A 255 26.22 -13.82 6.94
C ALA A 255 27.51 -13.10 6.55
N ASP A 256 27.97 -13.21 5.30
CA ASP A 256 29.13 -12.44 4.82
C ASP A 256 28.74 -10.97 4.64
N VAL A 257 29.28 -10.10 5.49
CA VAL A 257 29.06 -8.64 5.49
C VAL A 257 30.26 -7.85 4.97
N SER A 258 31.15 -8.48 4.21
CA SER A 258 32.36 -7.85 3.64
C SER A 258 32.02 -6.63 2.76
N ASP A 259 30.87 -6.63 2.09
CA ASP A 259 30.34 -5.50 1.33
C ASP A 259 29.99 -4.30 2.24
N VAL A 260 29.35 -4.55 3.38
CA VAL A 260 29.07 -3.52 4.40
C VAL A 260 30.37 -3.02 5.04
N GLU A 261 31.28 -3.93 5.38
CA GLU A 261 32.58 -3.57 5.96
C GLU A 261 33.36 -2.63 5.05
N LYS A 262 33.43 -2.93 3.75
CA LYS A 262 34.09 -2.08 2.74
C LYS A 262 33.42 -0.70 2.66
N ALA A 263 32.06 -0.67 2.59
CA ALA A 263 31.31 0.58 2.45
C ALA A 263 31.40 1.45 3.70
N VAL A 264 31.10 0.91 4.87
CA VAL A 264 31.13 1.64 6.15
C VAL A 264 32.57 2.02 6.55
N GLY A 265 33.55 1.14 6.30
CA GLY A 265 34.97 1.39 6.56
C GLY A 265 35.56 2.52 5.75
N SER A 266 34.94 2.91 4.62
CA SER A 266 35.33 4.10 3.84
C SER A 266 34.89 5.43 4.45
N LEU A 267 34.03 5.39 5.48
CA LEU A 267 33.43 6.55 6.13
C LEU A 267 34.06 6.76 7.52
N LYS A 268 33.92 7.98 8.03
CA LYS A 268 34.43 8.32 9.37
C LYS A 268 33.27 8.60 10.31
N PHE A 269 33.18 7.84 11.40
CA PHE A 269 32.18 8.04 12.44
C PHE A 269 32.83 8.25 13.81
N ARG A 270 32.13 8.95 14.68
CA ARG A 270 32.50 9.05 16.09
C ARG A 270 32.07 7.75 16.82
N PRO A 271 32.83 7.26 17.81
CA PRO A 271 32.38 6.17 18.65
C PRO A 271 31.00 6.47 19.26
N GLY A 272 30.11 5.47 19.32
CA GLY A 272 28.74 5.64 19.81
C GLY A 272 27.80 6.38 18.86
N THR A 273 28.15 6.51 17.59
CA THR A 273 27.22 7.06 16.58
C THR A 273 25.97 6.17 16.52
N ASN A 274 24.77 6.79 16.57
CA ASN A 274 23.51 6.08 16.36
C ASN A 274 23.41 5.59 14.92
N ALA A 275 23.18 4.30 14.73
CA ALA A 275 22.95 3.67 13.44
C ALA A 275 21.58 3.02 13.38
N LEU A 276 20.93 3.08 12.22
CA LEU A 276 19.69 2.35 11.91
C LEU A 276 19.96 1.36 10.78
N ASP A 277 19.71 0.08 11.03
CA ASP A 277 19.73 -0.97 10.01
C ASP A 277 18.28 -1.30 9.62
N ILE A 278 17.89 -0.94 8.39
CA ILE A 278 16.51 -1.08 7.89
C ILE A 278 16.38 -2.39 7.13
N ALA A 279 15.28 -3.12 7.39
CA ALA A 279 15.03 -4.47 6.89
C ALA A 279 16.22 -5.39 7.21
N THR A 280 16.52 -5.45 8.51
CA THR A 280 17.73 -6.08 9.05
C THR A 280 17.77 -7.60 8.85
N GLY A 281 16.60 -8.23 8.58
CA GLY A 281 16.48 -9.68 8.50
C GLY A 281 17.02 -10.36 9.76
N ASN A 282 17.98 -11.26 9.61
CA ASN A 282 18.64 -11.95 10.72
C ASN A 282 19.71 -11.12 11.44
N GLY A 283 19.81 -9.81 11.16
CA GLY A 283 20.62 -8.89 11.93
C GLY A 283 22.13 -8.91 11.65
N HIS A 284 22.61 -9.55 10.59
CA HIS A 284 24.06 -9.66 10.33
C HIS A 284 24.73 -8.29 10.17
N THR A 285 24.11 -7.35 9.44
CA THR A 285 24.59 -5.97 9.31
C THR A 285 24.55 -5.23 10.65
N ALA A 286 23.44 -5.34 11.38
CA ALA A 286 23.27 -4.71 12.68
C ALA A 286 24.28 -5.22 13.72
N ILE A 287 24.54 -6.53 13.74
CA ILE A 287 25.55 -7.16 14.62
C ILE A 287 26.95 -6.61 14.28
N TYR A 288 27.32 -6.58 12.99
CA TYR A 288 28.59 -6.00 12.56
C TYR A 288 28.75 -4.55 13.02
N LEU A 289 27.72 -3.71 12.84
CA LEU A 289 27.76 -2.31 13.27
C LEU A 289 27.91 -2.20 14.80
N ALA A 290 27.22 -3.04 15.58
CA ALA A 290 27.33 -3.06 17.03
C ALA A 290 28.73 -3.48 17.47
N GLU A 291 29.34 -4.49 16.83
CA GLU A 291 30.74 -4.90 17.05
C GLU A 291 31.76 -3.77 16.74
N LYS A 292 31.42 -2.87 15.79
CA LYS A 292 32.23 -1.67 15.48
C LYS A 292 31.96 -0.47 16.40
N GLY A 293 31.10 -0.64 17.41
CA GLY A 293 30.88 0.35 18.47
C GLY A 293 29.80 1.39 18.14
N PHE A 294 28.90 1.12 17.18
CA PHE A 294 27.71 1.91 16.95
C PHE A 294 26.63 1.60 18.01
N HIS A 295 25.79 2.60 18.31
CA HIS A 295 24.53 2.36 19.01
C HIS A 295 23.48 2.00 17.96
N VAL A 296 23.16 0.71 17.85
CA VAL A 296 22.37 0.18 16.73
C VAL A 296 20.91 0.02 17.12
N THR A 297 20.04 0.59 16.29
CA THR A 297 18.64 0.19 16.16
C THR A 297 18.50 -0.63 14.88
N ALA A 298 17.88 -1.81 14.97
CA ALA A 298 17.64 -2.68 13.83
C ALA A 298 16.13 -2.87 13.64
N SER A 299 15.64 -2.70 12.42
CA SER A 299 14.22 -2.78 12.13
C SER A 299 13.91 -3.77 11.01
N ASP A 300 12.77 -4.42 11.14
CA ASP A 300 12.21 -5.30 10.12
C ASP A 300 10.68 -5.30 10.25
N ILE A 301 9.97 -5.62 9.17
CA ILE A 301 8.52 -5.81 9.21
C ILE A 301 8.12 -7.19 9.72
N THR A 302 9.08 -8.12 9.82
CA THR A 302 8.87 -9.54 10.11
C THR A 302 9.28 -9.86 11.55
N PRO A 303 8.32 -10.07 12.48
CA PRO A 303 8.64 -10.38 13.88
C PRO A 303 9.56 -11.58 14.06
N ALA A 304 9.37 -12.64 13.26
CA ALA A 304 10.20 -13.85 13.33
C ALA A 304 11.67 -13.57 12.96
N MET A 305 11.91 -12.66 11.98
CA MET A 305 13.26 -12.20 11.65
C MET A 305 13.90 -11.45 12.83
N LEU A 306 13.18 -10.56 13.47
CA LEU A 306 13.67 -9.81 14.64
C LEU A 306 13.98 -10.72 15.82
N GLN A 307 13.18 -11.77 16.04
CA GLN A 307 13.45 -12.77 17.08
C GLN A 307 14.76 -13.53 16.83
N GLU A 308 14.97 -13.97 15.59
CA GLU A 308 16.21 -14.66 15.20
C GLU A 308 17.42 -13.72 15.27
N ALA A 309 17.28 -12.46 14.82
CA ALA A 309 18.30 -11.43 14.94
C ALA A 309 18.69 -11.17 16.41
N ALA A 310 17.70 -11.09 17.29
CA ALA A 310 17.92 -10.92 18.73
C ALA A 310 18.66 -12.12 19.34
N ARG A 311 18.32 -13.34 18.93
CA ARG A 311 19.03 -14.56 19.33
C ARG A 311 20.50 -14.53 18.90
N LEU A 312 20.77 -14.23 17.62
CA LEU A 312 22.11 -14.11 17.07
C LEU A 312 22.94 -13.00 17.73
N ALA A 313 22.31 -11.83 17.98
CA ALA A 313 22.96 -10.73 18.69
C ALA A 313 23.35 -11.11 20.13
N ALA A 314 22.48 -11.84 20.84
CA ALA A 314 22.78 -12.36 22.17
C ALA A 314 23.95 -13.36 22.16
N GLU A 315 24.02 -14.26 21.18
CA GLU A 315 25.14 -15.19 21.00
C GLU A 315 26.47 -14.47 20.74
N LYS A 316 26.42 -13.33 20.05
CA LYS A 316 27.60 -12.47 19.80
C LYS A 316 27.89 -11.50 20.95
N GLY A 317 27.05 -11.44 21.98
CA GLY A 317 27.24 -10.58 23.14
C GLY A 317 27.10 -9.09 22.83
N VAL A 318 26.40 -8.71 21.74
CA VAL A 318 26.18 -7.33 21.36
C VAL A 318 24.78 -6.85 21.73
N LYS A 319 24.65 -5.55 22.02
CA LYS A 319 23.37 -4.93 22.36
C LYS A 319 22.79 -4.16 21.16
N ILE A 320 21.59 -4.53 20.74
CA ILE A 320 20.86 -3.92 19.61
C ILE A 320 19.43 -3.66 20.07
N ASP A 321 18.86 -2.52 19.68
CA ASP A 321 17.44 -2.18 19.89
C ASP A 321 16.63 -2.61 18.67
N PHE A 322 15.76 -3.62 18.83
CA PHE A 322 14.95 -4.17 17.73
C PHE A 322 13.58 -3.51 17.67
N LYS A 323 13.13 -3.13 16.48
CA LYS A 323 11.85 -2.44 16.24
C LYS A 323 11.12 -3.02 15.03
N GLU A 324 9.82 -3.23 15.18
CA GLU A 324 8.95 -3.69 14.11
C GLU A 324 8.30 -2.48 13.41
N HIS A 325 8.66 -2.22 12.17
CA HIS A 325 8.02 -1.24 11.30
C HIS A 325 8.48 -1.39 9.84
N PRO A 326 7.69 -0.91 8.85
CA PRO A 326 8.09 -0.89 7.46
C PRO A 326 9.21 0.14 7.20
N ALA A 327 9.96 -0.07 6.11
CA ALA A 327 11.04 0.80 5.67
C ALA A 327 10.55 2.17 5.19
N GLU A 328 9.32 2.21 4.67
CA GLU A 328 8.70 3.39 4.06
C GLU A 328 8.09 4.36 5.07
N LYS A 329 8.04 3.98 6.35
CA LYS A 329 7.52 4.82 7.43
C LYS A 329 8.29 4.55 8.72
N LEU A 330 9.22 5.44 9.04
CA LEU A 330 10.12 5.31 10.18
C LEU A 330 9.57 6.05 11.41
N PRO A 331 9.32 5.37 12.55
CA PRO A 331 8.76 5.95 13.76
C PRO A 331 9.82 6.72 14.60
N TYR A 332 10.73 7.41 13.93
CA TYR A 332 11.82 8.15 14.57
C TYR A 332 11.70 9.65 14.25
N ALA A 333 12.22 10.47 15.15
CA ALA A 333 12.33 11.91 14.94
C ALA A 333 13.33 12.24 13.82
N ASP A 334 13.18 13.41 13.23
CA ASP A 334 14.12 13.96 12.26
C ASP A 334 15.53 14.03 12.88
N ASN A 335 16.56 13.84 12.05
CA ASN A 335 17.96 13.99 12.45
C ASN A 335 18.38 13.12 13.65
N THR A 336 17.93 11.86 13.70
CA THR A 336 18.21 10.92 14.80
C THR A 336 19.49 10.11 14.59
N PHE A 337 19.77 9.68 13.35
CA PHE A 337 20.82 8.71 13.04
C PHE A 337 21.99 9.34 12.28
N GLY A 338 23.22 8.93 12.62
CA GLY A 338 24.42 9.31 11.85
C GLY A 338 24.71 8.33 10.70
N LEU A 339 24.18 7.12 10.77
CA LEU A 339 24.29 6.11 9.72
C LEU A 339 22.92 5.41 9.55
N VAL A 340 22.50 5.22 8.32
CA VAL A 340 21.39 4.32 7.95
C VAL A 340 21.92 3.29 6.96
N THR A 341 21.64 2.02 7.20
CA THR A 341 22.00 0.93 6.31
C THR A 341 20.75 0.20 5.84
N CYS A 342 20.77 -0.29 4.61
CA CYS A 342 19.80 -1.23 4.06
C CYS A 342 20.53 -2.17 3.10
N ARG A 343 20.44 -3.50 3.36
CA ARG A 343 21.22 -4.48 2.62
C ARG A 343 20.36 -5.62 2.11
N VAL A 344 20.33 -5.82 0.79
CA VAL A 344 19.67 -6.92 0.09
C VAL A 344 18.20 -7.08 0.49
N ALA A 345 17.48 -5.95 0.52
CA ALA A 345 16.09 -5.90 0.96
C ALA A 345 15.21 -4.91 0.15
N ALA A 346 15.79 -3.83 -0.37
CA ALA A 346 15.01 -2.75 -0.98
C ALA A 346 14.26 -3.16 -2.25
N HIS A 347 14.64 -4.26 -2.90
CA HIS A 347 13.92 -4.85 -4.02
C HIS A 347 12.57 -5.50 -3.62
N HIS A 348 12.27 -5.58 -2.31
CA HIS A 348 10.98 -6.00 -1.76
C HIS A 348 10.11 -4.82 -1.32
N PHE A 349 10.63 -3.58 -1.33
CA PHE A 349 9.86 -2.44 -0.85
C PHE A 349 8.75 -2.05 -1.81
N SER A 350 7.58 -1.75 -1.25
CA SER A 350 6.41 -1.31 -2.01
C SER A 350 6.60 0.09 -2.58
N ALA A 351 7.23 0.98 -1.80
CA ALA A 351 7.49 2.37 -2.15
C ALA A 351 8.94 2.78 -1.83
N PRO A 352 9.95 2.34 -2.61
CA PRO A 352 11.36 2.63 -2.34
C PRO A 352 11.71 4.12 -2.35
N GLU A 353 10.93 4.96 -3.03
CA GLU A 353 11.05 6.42 -2.94
C GLU A 353 10.69 6.95 -1.55
N ALA A 354 9.64 6.38 -0.92
CA ALA A 354 9.24 6.73 0.44
C ALA A 354 10.33 6.31 1.44
N PHE A 355 10.96 5.14 1.25
CA PHE A 355 12.12 4.70 2.02
C PHE A 355 13.26 5.71 1.95
N ILE A 356 13.62 6.21 0.77
CA ILE A 356 14.68 7.24 0.62
C ILE A 356 14.28 8.53 1.32
N ARG A 357 13.02 8.96 1.20
CA ARG A 357 12.51 10.18 1.86
C ARG A 357 12.58 10.08 3.38
N GLU A 358 12.14 8.97 3.93
CA GLU A 358 12.20 8.72 5.37
C GLU A 358 13.66 8.60 5.86
N THR A 359 14.51 7.92 5.11
CA THR A 359 15.96 7.86 5.38
C THR A 359 16.57 9.25 5.43
N ALA A 360 16.29 10.11 4.44
CA ALA A 360 16.78 11.48 4.42
C ALA A 360 16.26 12.31 5.61
N ARG A 361 15.00 12.08 6.04
CA ARG A 361 14.41 12.76 7.18
C ARG A 361 15.11 12.38 8.50
N VAL A 362 15.33 11.10 8.73
CA VAL A 362 15.90 10.62 10.01
C VAL A 362 17.41 10.74 10.09
N LEU A 363 18.12 10.92 8.95
CA LEU A 363 19.56 11.18 8.94
C LEU A 363 19.88 12.56 9.51
N LYS A 364 20.90 12.62 10.36
CA LYS A 364 21.52 13.86 10.80
C LYS A 364 22.26 14.57 9.66
N THR A 365 22.45 15.87 9.76
CA THR A 365 23.44 16.57 8.95
C THR A 365 24.80 15.87 9.10
N TYR A 366 25.48 15.63 7.99
CA TYR A 366 26.70 14.83 7.86
C TYR A 366 26.53 13.34 8.20
N GLY A 367 25.29 12.85 8.24
CA GLY A 367 24.98 11.40 8.30
C GLY A 367 24.98 10.78 6.91
N TYR A 368 25.10 9.46 6.86
CA TYR A 368 25.22 8.71 5.62
C TYR A 368 24.16 7.61 5.50
N LEU A 369 23.65 7.42 4.28
CA LEU A 369 22.99 6.20 3.84
C LEU A 369 24.02 5.29 3.16
N VAL A 370 24.03 4.01 3.53
CA VAL A 370 24.70 2.92 2.82
C VAL A 370 23.64 1.94 2.33
N LEU A 371 23.37 1.95 1.04
CA LEU A 371 22.43 1.05 0.39
C LEU A 371 23.18 0.02 -0.45
N ILE A 372 22.93 -1.28 -0.15
CA ILE A 372 23.50 -2.39 -0.90
C ILE A 372 22.36 -3.28 -1.36
N ASP A 373 22.16 -3.41 -2.68
CA ASP A 373 21.06 -4.23 -3.19
C ASP A 373 21.32 -4.78 -4.59
N GLY A 374 20.48 -5.71 -5.02
CA GLY A 374 20.41 -6.14 -6.40
C GLY A 374 20.04 -4.98 -7.33
N THR A 375 20.61 -4.92 -8.54
CA THR A 375 20.34 -3.85 -9.48
C THR A 375 20.36 -4.33 -10.93
N VAL A 376 19.80 -3.53 -11.80
CA VAL A 376 19.80 -3.70 -13.26
C VAL A 376 20.37 -2.43 -13.91
N PRO A 377 20.95 -2.50 -15.14
CA PRO A 377 21.54 -1.34 -15.78
C PRO A 377 20.48 -0.30 -16.20
N ASP A 378 20.89 0.96 -16.30
CA ASP A 378 19.98 2.08 -16.64
C ASP A 378 19.53 2.06 -18.10
N ASP A 379 20.33 1.54 -19.00
CA ASP A 379 20.24 1.72 -20.46
C ASP A 379 19.76 0.47 -21.24
N HIS A 380 19.32 -0.58 -20.54
CA HIS A 380 18.90 -1.84 -21.16
C HIS A 380 17.50 -2.29 -20.69
N VAL A 381 16.47 -1.55 -21.10
CA VAL A 381 15.09 -1.71 -20.59
C VAL A 381 14.55 -3.15 -20.73
N GLU A 382 14.77 -3.80 -21.89
CA GLU A 382 14.27 -5.15 -22.13
C GLU A 382 14.98 -6.21 -21.27
N ALA A 383 16.29 -6.08 -21.09
CA ALA A 383 17.03 -6.98 -20.19
C ALA A 383 16.66 -6.77 -18.73
N ASN A 384 16.38 -5.52 -18.33
CA ASN A 384 15.90 -5.18 -17.00
C ASN A 384 14.53 -5.78 -16.71
N LYS A 385 13.60 -5.63 -17.65
CA LYS A 385 12.26 -6.23 -17.55
C LYS A 385 12.36 -7.75 -17.45
N TRP A 386 13.14 -8.38 -18.33
CA TRP A 386 13.36 -9.81 -18.34
C TRP A 386 13.92 -10.32 -16.99
N MET A 387 14.94 -9.66 -16.42
CA MET A 387 15.51 -10.09 -15.13
C MET A 387 14.50 -9.93 -13.99
N ASN A 388 13.71 -8.85 -13.97
CA ASN A 388 12.66 -8.67 -12.95
C ASN A 388 11.55 -9.74 -13.06
N GLU A 389 11.22 -10.19 -14.26
CA GLU A 389 10.30 -11.33 -14.47
C GLU A 389 10.88 -12.64 -13.92
N VAL A 390 12.18 -12.90 -14.17
CA VAL A 390 12.88 -14.06 -13.59
C VAL A 390 12.84 -14.03 -12.06
N GLU A 391 13.19 -12.88 -11.46
CA GLU A 391 13.22 -12.72 -10.01
C GLU A 391 11.81 -12.82 -9.40
N LYS A 392 10.77 -12.28 -10.03
CA LYS A 392 9.38 -12.40 -9.58
C LYS A 392 8.86 -13.84 -9.63
N LEU A 393 9.23 -14.62 -10.63
CA LEU A 393 8.90 -16.05 -10.69
C LEU A 393 9.66 -16.83 -9.62
N ARG A 394 10.91 -16.47 -9.34
CA ARG A 394 11.72 -17.09 -8.29
C ARG A 394 11.17 -16.79 -6.91
N ASP A 395 10.85 -15.53 -6.63
CA ASP A 395 10.45 -15.03 -5.33
C ASP A 395 9.15 -14.24 -5.45
N PRO A 396 8.02 -14.78 -4.98
CA PRO A 396 6.74 -14.09 -5.04
C PRO A 396 6.68 -12.76 -4.32
N SER A 397 7.55 -12.52 -3.32
CA SER A 397 7.64 -11.25 -2.61
C SER A 397 8.48 -10.19 -3.34
N HIS A 398 9.22 -10.59 -4.40
CA HIS A 398 10.01 -9.65 -5.19
C HIS A 398 9.13 -8.59 -5.85
N VAL A 399 9.49 -7.32 -5.68
CA VAL A 399 8.82 -6.20 -6.34
C VAL A 399 9.58 -5.79 -7.59
N ARG A 400 10.81 -5.29 -7.40
CA ARG A 400 11.60 -4.77 -8.52
C ARG A 400 13.07 -4.53 -8.15
N LEU A 401 13.99 -4.97 -8.99
CA LEU A 401 15.36 -4.47 -9.02
C LEU A 401 15.36 -3.05 -9.61
N ILE A 402 15.98 -2.13 -8.90
CA ILE A 402 15.99 -0.71 -9.24
C ILE A 402 17.34 -0.34 -9.83
N THR A 403 17.33 0.50 -10.87
CA THR A 403 18.56 0.93 -11.53
C THR A 403 19.34 1.94 -10.68
N PRO A 404 20.66 2.05 -10.83
CA PRO A 404 21.47 3.05 -10.13
C PRO A 404 21.00 4.48 -10.39
N GLY A 405 20.50 4.78 -11.58
CA GLY A 405 19.98 6.09 -11.97
C GLY A 405 18.79 6.52 -11.16
N PHE A 406 17.82 5.62 -10.92
CA PHE A 406 16.65 5.90 -10.07
C PHE A 406 17.06 6.13 -8.62
N TRP A 407 17.93 5.29 -8.05
CA TRP A 407 18.43 5.49 -6.69
C TRP A 407 19.13 6.84 -6.51
N LYS A 408 19.99 7.23 -7.45
CA LYS A 408 20.67 8.54 -7.44
C LYS A 408 19.67 9.69 -7.50
N LYS A 409 18.69 9.59 -8.42
CA LYS A 409 17.66 10.61 -8.57
C LYS A 409 16.87 10.80 -7.28
N TRP A 410 16.36 9.73 -6.69
CA TRP A 410 15.58 9.82 -5.44
C TRP A 410 16.40 10.36 -4.26
N CYS A 411 17.67 9.96 -4.14
CA CYS A 411 18.55 10.57 -3.17
C CYS A 411 18.66 12.08 -3.36
N GLN A 412 18.90 12.54 -4.57
CA GLN A 412 19.02 13.97 -4.91
C GLN A 412 17.71 14.73 -4.67
N ASP A 413 16.58 14.17 -5.09
CA ASP A 413 15.25 14.75 -4.88
C ASP A 413 14.92 14.92 -3.38
N CYS A 414 15.50 14.07 -2.52
CA CYS A 414 15.35 14.13 -1.06
C CYS A 414 16.49 14.89 -0.33
N GLY A 415 17.38 15.59 -1.06
CA GLY A 415 18.46 16.38 -0.48
C GLY A 415 19.67 15.57 0.01
N LEU A 416 19.83 14.33 -0.46
CA LEU A 416 21.02 13.53 -0.21
C LEU A 416 22.01 13.66 -1.39
N THR A 417 23.28 13.89 -1.08
CA THR A 417 24.37 13.92 -2.06
C THR A 417 24.97 12.52 -2.19
N VAL A 418 24.86 11.92 -3.37
CA VAL A 418 25.47 10.61 -3.65
C VAL A 418 27.00 10.79 -3.79
N THR A 419 27.76 10.19 -2.89
CA THR A 419 29.22 10.30 -2.82
C THR A 419 29.93 9.12 -3.47
N SER A 420 29.28 7.95 -3.54
CA SER A 420 29.82 6.74 -4.18
C SER A 420 28.71 5.91 -4.79
N THR A 421 29.00 5.31 -5.94
CA THR A 421 28.14 4.33 -6.60
C THR A 421 29.02 3.28 -7.26
N GLN A 422 28.96 2.04 -6.80
CA GLN A 422 29.68 0.91 -7.36
C GLN A 422 28.69 -0.17 -7.75
N VAL A 423 28.92 -0.82 -8.89
CA VAL A 423 28.13 -2.00 -9.33
C VAL A 423 29.09 -3.12 -9.62
N GLU A 424 28.95 -4.19 -8.89
CA GLU A 424 29.79 -5.39 -9.02
C GLU A 424 28.94 -6.58 -9.52
N SER A 425 29.56 -7.49 -10.27
CA SER A 425 28.92 -8.75 -10.67
C SER A 425 29.12 -9.80 -9.57
N PHE A 426 28.04 -10.37 -9.08
CA PHE A 426 28.03 -11.39 -8.04
C PHE A 426 27.56 -12.72 -8.60
N LYS A 427 28.50 -13.71 -8.67
CA LYS A 427 28.16 -15.05 -9.19
C LYS A 427 27.16 -15.72 -8.24
N GLN A 428 26.03 -16.20 -8.80
CA GLN A 428 25.09 -16.97 -8.01
C GLN A 428 25.70 -18.35 -7.67
N PRO A 429 25.47 -18.85 -6.44
CA PRO A 429 26.11 -20.10 -5.99
C PRO A 429 25.74 -21.29 -6.86
N ASP A 430 24.47 -21.64 -6.89
CA ASP A 430 23.88 -22.69 -7.72
C ASP A 430 22.34 -22.56 -7.75
N LEU A 431 21.71 -23.28 -8.67
CA LEU A 431 20.27 -23.25 -8.84
C LEU A 431 19.49 -23.82 -7.66
N ASN A 432 20.04 -24.82 -6.95
CA ASN A 432 19.36 -25.40 -5.78
C ASN A 432 19.31 -24.39 -4.65
N TRP A 433 20.43 -23.74 -4.33
CA TRP A 433 20.47 -22.67 -3.34
C TRP A 433 19.53 -21.53 -3.76
N TYR A 434 19.60 -21.12 -5.03
CA TYR A 434 18.81 -20.01 -5.59
C TYR A 434 17.30 -20.21 -5.43
N PHE A 435 16.82 -21.41 -5.73
CA PHE A 435 15.40 -21.74 -5.58
C PHE A 435 14.97 -21.99 -4.14
N ASN A 436 15.85 -22.65 -3.35
CA ASN A 436 15.49 -23.03 -1.99
C ASN A 436 15.46 -21.85 -1.05
N VAL A 437 16.36 -20.87 -1.20
CA VAL A 437 16.38 -19.67 -0.36
C VAL A 437 15.10 -18.83 -0.55
N ALA A 438 14.52 -18.82 -1.75
CA ALA A 438 13.27 -18.11 -2.04
C ALA A 438 12.02 -19.01 -1.95
N ASN A 439 12.15 -20.31 -1.65
CA ASN A 439 11.05 -21.29 -1.76
C ASN A 439 10.30 -21.24 -3.09
N THR A 440 11.03 -21.10 -4.15
CA THR A 440 10.44 -21.01 -5.48
C THR A 440 9.48 -22.17 -5.72
N PRO A 441 8.20 -21.92 -6.05
CA PRO A 441 7.24 -22.95 -6.38
C PRO A 441 7.74 -23.87 -7.51
N PRO A 442 7.47 -25.20 -7.47
CA PRO A 442 8.01 -26.14 -8.47
C PRO A 442 7.69 -25.77 -9.92
N GLU A 443 6.49 -25.28 -10.19
CA GLU A 443 6.05 -24.81 -11.50
C GLU A 443 6.84 -23.58 -11.98
N ASN A 444 7.23 -22.71 -11.07
CA ASN A 444 8.02 -21.52 -11.35
C ASN A 444 9.49 -21.88 -11.57
N ARG A 445 10.04 -22.87 -10.85
CA ARG A 445 11.42 -23.36 -11.09
C ARG A 445 11.61 -23.77 -12.53
N LYS A 446 10.64 -24.49 -13.09
CA LYS A 446 10.69 -24.91 -14.51
C LYS A 446 10.70 -23.70 -15.44
N LYS A 447 9.82 -22.72 -15.21
CA LYS A 447 9.75 -21.50 -16.04
C LYS A 447 11.06 -20.70 -15.96
N VAL A 448 11.63 -20.52 -14.77
CA VAL A 448 12.91 -19.82 -14.58
C VAL A 448 14.05 -20.54 -15.32
N LEU A 449 14.13 -21.87 -15.26
CA LEU A 449 15.11 -22.64 -16.00
C LEU A 449 14.96 -22.45 -17.52
N GLU A 450 13.74 -22.48 -18.04
CA GLU A 450 13.46 -22.22 -19.44
C GLU A 450 13.84 -20.79 -19.87
N MET A 451 13.55 -19.80 -19.01
CA MET A 451 13.93 -18.41 -19.26
C MET A 451 15.46 -18.24 -19.27
N LEU A 452 16.18 -18.82 -18.32
CA LEU A 452 17.64 -18.77 -18.28
C LEU A 452 18.26 -19.46 -19.51
N ALA A 453 17.74 -20.62 -19.91
CA ALA A 453 18.22 -21.35 -21.10
C ALA A 453 17.97 -20.57 -22.41
N LYS A 454 16.87 -19.81 -22.48
CA LYS A 454 16.45 -19.02 -23.66
C LYS A 454 16.68 -17.51 -23.48
N ALA A 455 17.58 -17.12 -22.56
CA ALA A 455 17.82 -15.72 -22.26
C ALA A 455 18.17 -14.91 -23.53
N PRO A 456 17.60 -13.72 -23.72
CA PRO A 456 17.97 -12.81 -24.79
C PRO A 456 19.47 -12.50 -24.78
N SER A 457 20.06 -12.24 -25.94
CA SER A 457 21.51 -12.00 -26.08
C SER A 457 22.02 -10.92 -25.14
N THR A 458 21.30 -9.79 -25.04
CA THR A 458 21.61 -8.68 -24.14
C THR A 458 21.55 -9.11 -22.66
N ALA A 459 20.51 -9.84 -22.24
CA ALA A 459 20.42 -10.35 -20.87
C ALA A 459 21.53 -11.36 -20.58
N ARG A 460 21.86 -12.22 -21.54
CA ARG A 460 22.95 -13.21 -21.43
C ARG A 460 24.31 -12.53 -21.19
N GLU A 461 24.58 -11.47 -21.92
CA GLU A 461 25.81 -10.68 -21.75
C GLU A 461 25.85 -9.95 -20.40
N LEU A 462 24.81 -9.20 -20.09
CA LEU A 462 24.74 -8.36 -18.88
C LEU A 462 24.77 -9.13 -17.58
N PHE A 463 24.09 -10.28 -17.55
CA PHE A 463 24.02 -11.15 -16.36
C PHE A 463 24.93 -12.37 -16.46
N LYS A 464 25.83 -12.39 -17.47
CA LYS A 464 26.83 -13.45 -17.70
C LYS A 464 26.21 -14.85 -17.62
N ILE A 465 25.05 -15.03 -18.29
CA ILE A 465 24.35 -16.31 -18.28
C ILE A 465 25.07 -17.28 -19.20
N GLY A 466 25.55 -18.38 -18.68
CA GLY A 466 26.32 -19.38 -19.40
C GLY A 466 26.19 -20.79 -18.83
N GLN A 467 27.13 -21.65 -19.18
CA GLN A 467 27.23 -22.99 -18.64
C GLN A 467 28.67 -23.26 -18.21
N GLU A 468 28.84 -23.82 -17.02
CA GLU A 468 30.10 -24.38 -16.50
C GLU A 468 29.83 -25.82 -16.05
N GLU A 469 30.60 -26.76 -16.55
CA GLU A 469 30.48 -28.21 -16.23
C GLU A 469 29.05 -28.75 -16.43
N GLY A 470 28.33 -28.26 -17.47
CA GLY A 470 26.95 -28.65 -17.76
C GLY A 470 25.88 -28.02 -16.88
N LYS A 471 26.25 -27.16 -15.94
CA LYS A 471 25.33 -26.42 -15.07
C LYS A 471 25.16 -24.98 -15.55
N ILE A 472 23.94 -24.47 -15.45
CA ILE A 472 23.67 -23.04 -15.73
C ILE A 472 24.34 -22.19 -14.65
N ILE A 473 25.08 -21.18 -15.10
CA ILE A 473 25.63 -20.13 -14.24
C ILE A 473 25.10 -18.78 -14.67
N TRP A 474 24.95 -17.87 -13.71
CA TRP A 474 24.62 -16.49 -13.97
C TRP A 474 25.09 -15.60 -12.84
N TYR A 475 25.06 -14.27 -13.06
CA TYR A 475 25.51 -13.27 -12.10
C TYR A 475 24.44 -12.26 -11.84
N TRP A 476 24.18 -11.94 -10.55
CA TRP A 476 23.51 -10.73 -10.18
C TRP A 476 24.43 -9.52 -10.31
N ARG A 477 23.83 -8.38 -10.53
CA ARG A 477 24.51 -7.09 -10.39
C ARG A 477 24.17 -6.56 -9.01
N ARG A 478 25.17 -6.25 -8.20
CA ARG A 478 25.01 -5.70 -6.85
C ARG A 478 25.46 -4.26 -6.86
N LEU A 479 24.54 -3.35 -6.47
CA LEU A 479 24.81 -1.95 -6.24
C LEU A 479 25.28 -1.75 -4.82
N THR A 480 26.33 -0.94 -4.62
CA THR A 480 26.67 -0.28 -3.38
C THR A 480 26.60 1.22 -3.60
N LEU A 481 25.66 1.90 -2.96
CA LEU A 481 25.46 3.34 -3.03
C LEU A 481 25.68 3.97 -1.67
N ILE A 482 26.48 5.02 -1.62
CA ILE A 482 26.69 5.85 -0.43
C ILE A 482 26.20 7.24 -0.73
N ALA A 483 25.31 7.77 0.13
CA ALA A 483 24.79 9.12 0.01
C ALA A 483 24.85 9.83 1.37
N GLY A 484 25.23 11.10 1.38
CA GLY A 484 25.36 11.91 2.58
C GLY A 484 24.34 13.05 2.64
N LYS A 485 23.84 13.36 3.82
CA LYS A 485 23.05 14.57 4.11
C LYS A 485 24.02 15.70 4.46
N ILE A 486 24.44 16.48 3.44
CA ILE A 486 25.48 17.51 3.54
C ILE A 486 24.87 18.90 3.68
#